data_905e1dcfa0b76049af52caf7cd8f913f
#
_entry.id   905e1dcfa0b76049af52caf7cd8f913f
#
_cell.length_a   1.000
_cell.length_b   1.000
_cell.length_c   1.000
_cell.angle_alpha   90.00
_cell.angle_beta   90.00
_cell.angle_gamma   90.00
#
_symmetry.space_group_name_H-M   'P 1'
#
loop_
_entity.id
_entity.type
_entity.pdbx_description
1 polymer ?
#
loop_
_entity_poly.entity_id
_entity_poly.type
_entity_poly.pdbx_seq_one_letter_code
_entity_poly.pdbx_strand_id
1 'polypeptide(L)'
;LALVKKNFKVLVIDKKNNIPTDNRTLAVNANSIDFLKYLGIWNELKSNPQSIDKIVIKDNINKKPLIFENDEEAMGNVIFNKDVHRLVRKKLKDLNILKTNINIETKKVLPKKILYIDKKKYVFKKIIISIGKSITSDMNHKSIVIDQQHYSYVGFFEHAKDHNNIAYEFFTREGPLAILPAPAVNKKKSTFIFSSKENINKIQLQKLVYKKISNSHGKSFFDQSISKFPIAPHIIKKNDKFIYIGDSLKSIHPVAGQGWNLGVKDIQTLCKLLDTYSIEEENLNSIYYSRRAIESTIYLGFTSVLNFLYESDFPLNNKIIKGGFKALKSFKFAREAIIKQAMGRFNLTD
;
A
#
# COMPACT_ATOMS: atom_id res chain seq x y z
N LEU A 1 -2.21 0.56 18.24
CA LEU A 1 -3.01 -0.61 18.66
C LEU A 1 -2.14 -1.85 18.83
N ALA A 2 -1.29 -2.22 17.86
CA ALA A 2 -0.43 -3.40 17.95
C ALA A 2 0.53 -3.34 19.15
N LEU A 3 1.15 -2.21 19.39
CA LEU A 3 2.02 -1.99 20.55
C LEU A 3 1.26 -2.02 21.89
N VAL A 4 0.01 -1.50 21.90
CA VAL A 4 -0.85 -1.60 23.10
C VAL A 4 -1.16 -3.06 23.41
N LYS A 5 -1.44 -3.89 22.40
CA LYS A 5 -1.63 -5.34 22.60
C LYS A 5 -0.36 -6.07 23.12
N LYS A 6 0.81 -5.46 22.95
CA LYS A 6 2.08 -5.92 23.53
C LYS A 6 2.41 -5.23 24.87
N ASN A 7 1.42 -4.64 25.52
CA ASN A 7 1.54 -3.98 26.82
C ASN A 7 2.48 -2.76 26.86
N PHE A 8 2.78 -2.15 25.70
CA PHE A 8 3.51 -0.88 25.70
C PHE A 8 2.59 0.29 26.03
N LYS A 9 3.09 1.24 26.83
CA LYS A 9 2.45 2.54 26.99
C LYS A 9 2.71 3.37 25.74
N VAL A 10 1.64 3.73 25.04
CA VAL A 10 1.69 4.40 23.73
C VAL A 10 1.04 5.78 23.82
N LEU A 11 1.64 6.78 23.19
CA LEU A 11 1.04 8.06 22.89
C LEU A 11 1.06 8.26 21.38
N VAL A 12 -0.10 8.49 20.77
CA VAL A 12 -0.26 8.80 19.35
C VAL A 12 -0.54 10.28 19.19
N ILE A 13 0.22 10.94 18.32
CA ILE A 13 0.10 12.38 18.07
C ILE A 13 -0.17 12.58 16.58
N ASP A 14 -1.21 13.34 16.28
CA ASP A 14 -1.59 13.68 14.91
C ASP A 14 -1.80 15.20 14.80
N LYS A 15 -1.23 15.80 13.76
CA LYS A 15 -1.43 17.22 13.46
C LYS A 15 -2.86 17.56 13.02
N LYS A 16 -3.64 16.56 12.62
CA LYS A 16 -5.02 16.71 12.13
C LYS A 16 -6.00 16.00 13.04
N ASN A 17 -7.18 16.58 13.19
CA ASN A 17 -8.31 15.91 13.85
C ASN A 17 -9.30 15.27 12.86
N ASN A 18 -9.13 15.52 11.57
CA ASN A 18 -10.10 15.12 10.56
C ASN A 18 -9.84 13.68 10.08
N ILE A 19 -10.93 12.94 9.87
CA ILE A 19 -10.93 11.66 9.16
C ILE A 19 -10.92 11.97 7.67
N PRO A 20 -10.11 11.28 6.84
CA PRO A 20 -10.20 11.42 5.40
C PRO A 20 -11.63 11.15 4.92
N THR A 21 -12.18 12.05 4.12
CA THR A 21 -13.53 11.93 3.55
C THR A 21 -13.51 11.32 2.14
N ASP A 22 -12.32 11.13 1.59
CA ASP A 22 -12.17 10.55 0.26
C ASP A 22 -12.61 9.08 0.22
N ASN A 23 -13.05 8.64 -0.95
CA ASN A 23 -13.51 7.29 -1.18
C ASN A 23 -12.38 6.33 -1.64
N ARG A 24 -11.11 6.65 -1.37
CA ARG A 24 -10.00 5.74 -1.72
C ARG A 24 -10.24 4.36 -1.16
N THR A 25 -9.95 3.36 -1.99
CA THR A 25 -9.97 1.97 -1.59
C THR A 25 -8.57 1.46 -1.26
N LEU A 26 -8.53 0.42 -0.46
CA LEU A 26 -7.34 -0.35 -0.13
C LEU A 26 -7.57 -1.77 -0.62
N ALA A 27 -6.64 -2.30 -1.40
CA ALA A 27 -6.56 -3.73 -1.66
C ALA A 27 -5.78 -4.37 -0.51
N VAL A 28 -6.47 -5.07 0.36
CA VAL A 28 -5.92 -5.68 1.58
C VAL A 28 -5.70 -7.14 1.32
N ASN A 29 -4.45 -7.61 1.38
CA ASN A 29 -4.13 -9.01 1.16
C ASN A 29 -4.45 -9.88 2.38
N ALA A 30 -4.45 -11.21 2.22
CA ALA A 30 -4.84 -12.17 3.24
C ALA A 30 -4.05 -12.00 4.56
N ASN A 31 -2.73 -11.84 4.49
CA ASN A 31 -1.91 -11.60 5.70
C ASN A 31 -2.29 -10.32 6.44
N SER A 32 -2.58 -9.24 5.71
CA SER A 32 -3.00 -7.97 6.31
C SER A 32 -4.41 -8.07 6.93
N ILE A 33 -5.31 -8.87 6.32
CA ILE A 33 -6.63 -9.16 6.88
C ILE A 33 -6.49 -9.87 8.22
N ASP A 34 -5.64 -10.90 8.32
CA ASP A 34 -5.41 -11.61 9.57
C ASP A 34 -4.86 -10.69 10.65
N PHE A 35 -3.97 -9.78 10.28
CA PHE A 35 -3.47 -8.78 11.23
C PHE A 35 -4.55 -7.78 11.68
N LEU A 36 -5.43 -7.36 10.78
CA LEU A 36 -6.59 -6.52 11.16
C LEU A 36 -7.58 -7.27 12.04
N LYS A 37 -7.80 -8.57 11.82
CA LYS A 37 -8.58 -9.43 12.71
C LYS A 37 -7.94 -9.50 14.10
N TYR A 38 -6.63 -9.76 14.16
CA TYR A 38 -5.87 -9.76 15.42
C TYR A 38 -6.02 -8.44 16.18
N LEU A 39 -6.05 -7.31 15.50
CA LEU A 39 -6.26 -6.00 16.12
C LEU A 39 -7.73 -5.70 16.49
N GLY A 40 -8.67 -6.58 16.13
CA GLY A 40 -10.10 -6.36 16.32
C GLY A 40 -10.68 -5.24 15.46
N ILE A 41 -10.10 -5.01 14.27
CA ILE A 41 -10.54 -3.97 13.32
C ILE A 41 -11.44 -4.59 12.25
N TRP A 42 -11.04 -5.76 11.71
CA TRP A 42 -11.67 -6.33 10.52
C TRP A 42 -13.17 -6.55 10.67
N ASN A 43 -13.58 -7.14 11.76
CA ASN A 43 -14.99 -7.51 12.00
C ASN A 43 -15.90 -6.31 12.34
N GLU A 44 -15.30 -5.15 12.63
CA GLU A 44 -16.02 -3.91 12.91
C GLU A 44 -16.13 -2.97 11.71
N LEU A 45 -15.65 -3.38 10.53
CA LEU A 45 -15.77 -2.57 9.32
C LEU A 45 -17.25 -2.40 8.95
N LYS A 46 -17.69 -1.15 8.75
CA LYS A 46 -19.09 -0.84 8.39
C LYS A 46 -19.45 -1.22 6.96
N SER A 47 -18.51 -1.03 6.04
CA SER A 47 -18.66 -1.45 4.66
C SER A 47 -18.26 -2.91 4.52
N ASN A 48 -19.08 -3.73 3.88
CA ASN A 48 -18.72 -5.10 3.57
C ASN A 48 -17.46 -5.11 2.68
N PRO A 49 -16.38 -5.80 3.09
CA PRO A 49 -15.22 -5.96 2.26
C PRO A 49 -15.59 -6.68 0.95
N GLN A 50 -15.08 -6.20 -0.17
CA GLN A 50 -15.30 -6.83 -1.47
C GLN A 50 -14.16 -7.78 -1.78
N SER A 51 -14.46 -9.07 -1.97
CA SER A 51 -13.46 -10.09 -2.26
C SER A 51 -12.71 -9.85 -3.58
N ILE A 52 -11.44 -10.21 -3.60
CA ILE A 52 -10.62 -10.42 -4.79
C ILE A 52 -10.28 -11.91 -4.85
N ASP A 53 -10.98 -12.65 -5.70
CA ASP A 53 -10.78 -14.10 -5.82
C ASP A 53 -9.72 -14.40 -6.88
N LYS A 54 -9.59 -13.52 -7.87
CA LYS A 54 -8.72 -13.68 -9.02
C LYS A 54 -8.03 -12.39 -9.40
N ILE A 55 -6.75 -12.47 -9.78
CA ILE A 55 -5.99 -11.38 -10.38
C ILE A 55 -5.63 -11.73 -11.82
N VAL A 56 -5.99 -10.88 -12.76
CA VAL A 56 -5.75 -11.05 -14.19
C VAL A 56 -4.82 -9.97 -14.69
N ILE A 57 -3.63 -10.37 -15.10
CA ILE A 57 -2.64 -9.45 -15.68
C ILE A 57 -2.71 -9.50 -17.21
N LYS A 58 -2.89 -8.33 -17.81
CA LYS A 58 -2.96 -8.13 -19.27
C LYS A 58 -1.96 -7.10 -19.71
N ASP A 59 -1.44 -7.27 -20.91
CA ASP A 59 -0.62 -6.28 -21.59
C ASP A 59 -0.96 -6.20 -23.09
N ASN A 60 -0.27 -5.34 -23.81
CA ASN A 60 -0.45 -5.20 -25.28
C ASN A 60 0.49 -6.13 -26.09
N ILE A 61 1.33 -6.93 -25.43
CA ILE A 61 2.40 -7.73 -26.05
C ILE A 61 1.99 -9.20 -26.12
N ASN A 62 1.31 -9.68 -25.07
CA ASN A 62 0.91 -11.09 -24.95
C ASN A 62 -0.56 -11.29 -25.29
N LYS A 63 -0.87 -12.27 -26.18
CA LYS A 63 -2.25 -12.58 -26.56
C LYS A 63 -3.09 -13.16 -25.40
N LYS A 64 -2.46 -13.92 -24.50
CA LYS A 64 -3.15 -14.57 -23.36
C LYS A 64 -2.71 -13.94 -22.05
N PRO A 65 -3.65 -13.61 -21.15
CA PRO A 65 -3.32 -13.04 -19.85
C PRO A 65 -2.55 -14.02 -18.93
N LEU A 66 -1.95 -13.48 -17.87
CA LEU A 66 -1.59 -14.26 -16.68
C LEU A 66 -2.75 -14.20 -15.70
N ILE A 67 -3.06 -15.34 -15.10
CA ILE A 67 -4.16 -15.47 -14.14
C ILE A 67 -3.57 -16.04 -12.85
N PHE A 68 -3.83 -15.37 -11.74
CA PHE A 68 -3.46 -15.78 -10.40
C PHE A 68 -4.73 -15.92 -9.57
N GLU A 69 -4.91 -17.06 -9.00
CA GLU A 69 -6.02 -17.43 -8.12
C GLU A 69 -5.52 -18.44 -7.09
N ASN A 70 -6.17 -18.49 -5.95
CA ASN A 70 -5.92 -19.48 -4.92
C ASN A 70 -7.24 -20.23 -4.69
N ASP A 71 -7.18 -21.56 -4.66
CA ASP A 71 -8.36 -22.41 -4.54
C ASP A 71 -8.87 -22.49 -3.09
N GLU A 72 -8.03 -22.14 -2.10
CA GLU A 72 -8.35 -22.28 -0.68
C GLU A 72 -8.96 -21.02 -0.07
N GLU A 73 -8.45 -19.83 -0.44
CA GLU A 73 -8.90 -18.55 0.12
C GLU A 73 -8.80 -17.42 -0.92
N ALA A 74 -9.57 -16.36 -0.72
CA ALA A 74 -9.47 -15.16 -1.56
C ALA A 74 -8.05 -14.55 -1.51
N MET A 75 -7.59 -14.02 -2.65
CA MET A 75 -6.30 -13.31 -2.76
C MET A 75 -6.23 -12.08 -1.82
N GLY A 76 -7.38 -11.53 -1.49
CA GLY A 76 -7.53 -10.37 -0.61
C GLY A 76 -8.92 -9.76 -0.72
N ASN A 77 -9.07 -8.59 -0.15
CA ASN A 77 -10.34 -7.85 -0.19
C ASN A 77 -10.09 -6.36 -0.46
N VAL A 78 -11.05 -5.71 -1.08
CA VAL A 78 -11.08 -4.26 -1.22
C VAL A 78 -11.96 -3.65 -0.13
N ILE A 79 -11.46 -2.65 0.56
CA ILE A 79 -12.16 -1.90 1.61
C ILE A 79 -11.99 -0.40 1.41
N PHE A 80 -12.86 0.43 2.02
CA PHE A 80 -12.65 1.87 2.01
C PHE A 80 -11.62 2.29 3.08
N ASN A 81 -10.64 3.08 2.68
CA ASN A 81 -9.62 3.62 3.58
C ASN A 81 -10.23 4.42 4.75
N LYS A 82 -11.27 5.21 4.48
CA LYS A 82 -11.99 5.99 5.49
C LYS A 82 -12.55 5.15 6.63
N ASP A 83 -12.98 3.90 6.37
CA ASP A 83 -13.57 3.03 7.39
C ASP A 83 -12.51 2.51 8.36
N VAL A 84 -11.35 2.10 7.84
CA VAL A 84 -10.19 1.74 8.68
C VAL A 84 -9.76 2.92 9.52
N HIS A 85 -9.62 4.10 8.91
CA HIS A 85 -9.25 5.33 9.61
C HIS A 85 -10.22 5.65 10.75
N ARG A 86 -11.53 5.58 10.51
CA ARG A 86 -12.57 5.84 11.51
C ARG A 86 -12.45 4.89 12.69
N LEU A 87 -12.33 3.59 12.42
CA LEU A 87 -12.23 2.57 13.45
C LEU A 87 -10.96 2.69 14.28
N VAL A 88 -9.82 2.84 13.62
CA VAL A 88 -8.53 3.02 14.32
C VAL A 88 -8.58 4.24 15.22
N ARG A 89 -9.07 5.39 14.72
CA ARG A 89 -9.17 6.61 15.53
C ARG A 89 -10.15 6.45 16.69
N LYS A 90 -11.29 5.78 16.50
CA LYS A 90 -12.22 5.46 17.58
C LYS A 90 -11.49 4.68 18.67
N LYS A 91 -10.88 3.55 18.34
CA LYS A 91 -10.15 2.71 19.30
C LYS A 91 -9.01 3.47 20.03
N LEU A 92 -8.29 4.34 19.34
CA LEU A 92 -7.24 5.16 19.96
C LEU A 92 -7.83 6.21 20.93
N LYS A 93 -9.00 6.77 20.63
CA LYS A 93 -9.73 7.68 21.53
C LYS A 93 -10.26 6.94 22.75
N ASP A 94 -10.89 5.78 22.55
CA ASP A 94 -11.43 4.95 23.64
C ASP A 94 -10.32 4.53 24.63
N LEU A 95 -9.10 4.34 24.12
CA LEU A 95 -7.90 4.07 24.94
C LEU A 95 -7.27 5.33 25.57
N ASN A 96 -7.79 6.54 25.30
CA ASN A 96 -7.23 7.81 25.74
C ASN A 96 -5.74 8.05 25.36
N ILE A 97 -5.27 7.48 24.26
CA ILE A 97 -3.86 7.58 23.81
C ILE A 97 -3.69 8.48 22.59
N LEU A 98 -4.75 9.05 22.03
CA LEU A 98 -4.71 9.91 20.85
C LEU A 98 -4.75 11.39 21.24
N LYS A 99 -3.75 12.15 20.80
CA LYS A 99 -3.71 13.60 20.85
C LYS A 99 -3.72 14.15 19.43
N THR A 100 -4.62 15.09 19.15
CA THR A 100 -4.82 15.67 17.81
C THR A 100 -4.60 17.17 17.82
N ASN A 101 -4.48 17.78 16.64
CA ASN A 101 -4.18 19.22 16.45
C ASN A 101 -2.83 19.63 17.05
N ILE A 102 -1.88 18.71 17.13
CA ILE A 102 -0.56 18.98 17.67
C ILE A 102 0.48 18.84 16.55
N ASN A 103 1.13 19.95 16.24
CA ASN A 103 2.26 19.97 15.32
C ASN A 103 3.56 19.83 16.10
N ILE A 104 4.31 18.75 15.85
CA ILE A 104 5.59 18.50 16.51
C ILE A 104 6.71 18.87 15.57
N GLU A 105 7.54 19.80 15.97
CA GLU A 105 8.84 20.03 15.37
C GLU A 105 9.81 18.94 15.84
N THR A 106 9.94 17.91 15.04
CA THR A 106 10.73 16.73 15.37
C THR A 106 12.16 17.08 15.81
N LYS A 107 12.81 18.04 15.17
CA LYS A 107 14.17 18.51 15.53
C LYS A 107 14.30 18.96 16.99
N LYS A 108 13.28 19.60 17.54
CA LYS A 108 13.33 20.13 18.93
C LYS A 108 13.06 19.07 19.99
N VAL A 109 12.24 18.08 19.67
CA VAL A 109 11.79 17.05 20.62
C VAL A 109 12.79 15.90 20.75
N LEU A 110 13.49 15.62 19.67
CA LEU A 110 14.24 14.39 19.46
C LEU A 110 15.49 14.21 20.32
N PRO A 111 16.33 15.25 20.57
CA PRO A 111 17.56 15.06 21.34
C PRO A 111 17.28 14.69 22.80
N LYS A 112 16.18 15.18 23.34
CA LYS A 112 15.87 15.08 24.78
C LYS A 112 14.93 13.93 25.13
N LYS A 113 14.29 13.27 24.15
CA LYS A 113 13.22 12.27 24.35
C LYS A 113 12.09 12.77 25.29
N ILE A 114 11.83 14.06 25.27
CA ILE A 114 10.85 14.75 26.12
C ILE A 114 9.95 15.58 25.22
N LEU A 115 8.66 15.52 25.50
CA LEU A 115 7.64 16.32 24.83
C LEU A 115 6.73 16.96 25.88
N TYR A 116 6.40 18.22 25.68
CA TYR A 116 5.40 18.93 26.49
C TYR A 116 4.13 19.13 25.66
N ILE A 117 3.01 18.65 26.17
CA ILE A 117 1.68 18.86 25.60
C ILE A 117 0.78 19.37 26.74
N ASP A 118 0.09 20.50 26.54
CA ASP A 118 -0.81 21.10 27.53
C ASP A 118 -0.15 21.20 28.92
N LYS A 119 1.10 21.70 28.97
CA LYS A 119 1.94 21.80 30.17
C LYS A 119 2.32 20.46 30.83
N LYS A 120 1.88 19.34 30.29
CA LYS A 120 2.23 18.01 30.78
C LYS A 120 3.50 17.49 30.09
N LYS A 121 4.45 17.01 30.89
CA LYS A 121 5.71 16.42 30.43
C LYS A 121 5.51 14.94 30.09
N TYR A 122 5.93 14.55 28.89
CA TYR A 122 5.98 13.17 28.44
C TYR A 122 7.43 12.78 28.17
N VAL A 123 7.87 11.69 28.74
CA VAL A 123 9.18 11.07 28.49
C VAL A 123 8.96 9.77 27.75
N PHE A 124 9.69 9.51 26.67
CA PHE A 124 9.52 8.34 25.84
C PHE A 124 10.84 7.62 25.54
N LYS A 125 10.75 6.31 25.40
CA LYS A 125 11.89 5.42 25.12
C LYS A 125 12.21 5.36 23.63
N LYS A 126 11.19 5.33 22.77
CA LYS A 126 11.32 5.22 21.32
C LYS A 126 10.28 6.06 20.60
N ILE A 127 10.65 6.57 19.43
CA ILE A 127 9.77 7.34 18.54
C ILE A 127 9.57 6.54 17.26
N ILE A 128 8.31 6.38 16.87
CA ILE A 128 7.91 5.77 15.64
C ILE A 128 7.27 6.84 14.75
N ILE A 129 7.76 6.99 13.52
CA ILE A 129 7.33 8.00 12.56
C ILE A 129 6.43 7.35 11.51
N SER A 130 5.18 7.83 11.40
CA SER A 130 4.21 7.37 10.40
C SER A 130 3.42 8.55 9.80
N ILE A 131 4.13 9.57 9.34
CA ILE A 131 3.57 10.81 8.80
C ILE A 131 3.27 10.75 7.30
N GLY A 132 3.34 9.57 6.70
CA GLY A 132 3.13 9.37 5.28
C GLY A 132 4.27 9.97 4.44
N LYS A 133 3.94 10.47 3.25
CA LYS A 133 4.91 11.07 2.31
C LYS A 133 5.43 12.44 2.72
N SER A 134 4.96 12.99 3.82
CA SER A 134 5.39 14.31 4.33
C SER A 134 6.77 14.25 5.03
N ILE A 135 7.67 13.40 4.56
CA ILE A 135 9.04 13.35 5.07
C ILE A 135 9.75 14.59 4.55
N THR A 136 10.09 15.48 5.46
CA THR A 136 10.87 16.66 5.12
C THR A 136 12.36 16.31 5.04
N SER A 137 13.09 16.98 4.16
CA SER A 137 14.56 16.88 4.01
C SER A 137 15.33 17.15 5.30
N ASP A 138 14.65 17.65 6.30
CA ASP A 138 15.18 18.03 7.61
C ASP A 138 15.47 16.88 8.57
N MET A 139 15.02 15.67 8.25
CA MET A 139 15.32 14.50 9.06
C MET A 139 16.57 13.83 8.50
N ASN A 140 17.71 13.92 9.21
CA ASN A 140 18.96 13.26 8.86
C ASN A 140 18.74 11.75 8.70
N HIS A 141 18.42 11.30 7.50
CA HIS A 141 18.25 9.90 7.15
C HIS A 141 18.93 9.58 5.81
N LYS A 142 19.53 8.41 5.73
CA LYS A 142 20.03 7.88 4.45
C LYS A 142 18.84 7.31 3.67
N SER A 143 18.40 8.02 2.64
CA SER A 143 17.30 7.58 1.75
C SER A 143 17.78 7.42 0.32
N ILE A 144 17.13 6.51 -0.40
CA ILE A 144 17.14 6.49 -1.86
C ILE A 144 15.84 7.15 -2.29
N VAL A 145 15.94 8.19 -3.08
CA VAL A 145 14.79 8.81 -3.75
C VAL A 145 14.92 8.48 -5.23
N ILE A 146 13.87 7.93 -5.80
CA ILE A 146 13.79 7.74 -7.24
C ILE A 146 13.03 8.95 -7.77
N ASP A 147 13.77 9.86 -8.40
CA ASP A 147 13.18 11.06 -9.00
C ASP A 147 12.43 10.68 -10.28
N GLN A 148 11.17 10.31 -10.11
CA GLN A 148 10.25 10.09 -11.21
C GLN A 148 8.98 10.86 -10.89
N GLN A 149 8.74 11.95 -11.62
CA GLN A 149 7.48 12.67 -11.54
C GLN A 149 6.35 11.82 -12.15
N HIS A 150 5.70 11.03 -11.31
CA HIS A 150 4.53 10.26 -11.67
C HIS A 150 3.31 10.76 -10.90
N TYR A 151 2.14 10.57 -11.51
CA TYR A 151 0.86 10.84 -10.88
C TYR A 151 0.02 9.57 -10.85
N SER A 152 -0.69 9.37 -9.75
CA SER A 152 -1.72 8.33 -9.62
C SER A 152 -3.10 8.98 -9.69
N TYR A 153 -3.92 8.47 -10.57
CA TYR A 153 -5.31 8.88 -10.76
C TYR A 153 -6.21 7.78 -10.23
N VAL A 154 -7.11 8.14 -9.33
CA VAL A 154 -8.04 7.20 -8.69
C VAL A 154 -9.47 7.65 -8.92
N GLY A 155 -10.31 6.74 -9.38
CA GLY A 155 -11.72 7.03 -9.60
C GLY A 155 -12.57 5.76 -9.55
N PHE A 156 -13.89 5.95 -9.65
CA PHE A 156 -14.87 4.88 -9.65
C PHE A 156 -15.69 4.91 -10.93
N PHE A 157 -16.27 3.75 -11.24
CA PHE A 157 -17.25 3.61 -12.30
C PHE A 157 -18.23 2.50 -11.99
N GLU A 158 -19.47 2.69 -12.45
CA GLU A 158 -20.51 1.67 -12.49
C GLU A 158 -20.50 1.00 -13.87
N HIS A 159 -20.91 -0.25 -13.93
CA HIS A 159 -20.83 -1.05 -15.15
C HIS A 159 -21.94 -2.08 -15.27
N ALA A 160 -22.23 -2.52 -16.52
CA ALA A 160 -23.37 -3.37 -16.81
C ALA A 160 -23.18 -4.84 -16.39
N LYS A 161 -21.96 -5.38 -16.53
CA LYS A 161 -21.65 -6.78 -16.21
C LYS A 161 -21.05 -6.87 -14.81
N ASP A 162 -21.29 -7.95 -14.08
CA ASP A 162 -20.68 -8.19 -12.78
C ASP A 162 -19.15 -8.30 -12.89
N HIS A 163 -18.42 -7.74 -11.93
CA HIS A 163 -16.95 -7.81 -11.87
C HIS A 163 -16.41 -9.19 -11.48
N ASN A 164 -17.29 -10.11 -11.04
CA ASN A 164 -16.96 -11.50 -10.66
C ASN A 164 -15.78 -11.60 -9.65
N ASN A 165 -15.58 -10.61 -8.79
CA ASN A 165 -14.49 -10.54 -7.82
C ASN A 165 -13.09 -10.59 -8.48
N ILE A 166 -12.97 -10.16 -9.73
CA ILE A 166 -11.72 -10.17 -10.50
C ILE A 166 -11.06 -8.80 -10.42
N ALA A 167 -9.82 -8.77 -9.96
CA ALA A 167 -8.93 -7.63 -10.13
C ALA A 167 -8.17 -7.75 -11.45
N TYR A 168 -8.05 -6.64 -12.17
CA TYR A 168 -7.26 -6.57 -13.39
C TYR A 168 -6.08 -5.62 -13.21
N GLU A 169 -4.92 -6.03 -13.73
CA GLU A 169 -3.76 -5.18 -13.88
C GLU A 169 -3.38 -5.13 -15.36
N PHE A 170 -3.43 -3.93 -15.94
CA PHE A 170 -3.06 -3.69 -17.33
C PHE A 170 -1.72 -2.95 -17.36
N PHE A 171 -0.72 -3.58 -17.95
CA PHE A 171 0.53 -2.89 -18.27
C PHE A 171 0.42 -2.24 -19.64
N THR A 172 0.52 -0.92 -19.68
CA THR A 172 0.41 -0.13 -20.91
C THR A 172 1.62 0.79 -21.07
N ARG A 173 1.83 1.35 -22.26
CA ARG A 173 2.88 2.34 -22.52
C ARG A 173 2.66 3.64 -21.75
N GLU A 174 1.40 4.00 -21.54
CA GLU A 174 1.00 5.21 -20.81
C GLU A 174 1.17 5.04 -19.29
N GLY A 175 1.39 3.79 -18.84
CA GLY A 175 1.58 3.40 -17.46
C GLY A 175 0.64 2.28 -17.01
N PRO A 176 0.83 1.75 -15.80
CA PRO A 176 -0.01 0.68 -15.26
C PRO A 176 -1.40 1.16 -14.86
N LEU A 177 -2.41 0.32 -15.15
CA LEU A 177 -3.81 0.54 -14.81
C LEU A 177 -4.33 -0.66 -14.03
N ALA A 178 -4.66 -0.46 -12.75
CA ALA A 178 -5.37 -1.43 -11.93
C ALA A 178 -6.88 -1.16 -11.97
N ILE A 179 -7.68 -2.22 -12.07
CA ILE A 179 -9.14 -2.20 -11.89
C ILE A 179 -9.46 -3.17 -10.76
N LEU A 180 -10.12 -2.67 -9.71
CA LEU A 180 -10.46 -3.46 -8.55
C LEU A 180 -11.98 -3.47 -8.34
N PRO A 181 -12.57 -4.59 -7.92
CA PRO A 181 -13.96 -4.61 -7.44
C PRO A 181 -14.10 -3.63 -6.27
N ALA A 182 -15.09 -2.73 -6.33
CA ALA A 182 -15.31 -1.78 -5.25
C ALA A 182 -16.30 -2.32 -4.22
N PRO A 183 -16.16 -2.00 -2.92
CA PRO A 183 -17.17 -2.32 -1.93
C PRO A 183 -18.49 -1.64 -2.30
N ALA A 184 -19.49 -2.41 -2.69
CA ALA A 184 -20.80 -1.95 -3.10
C ALA A 184 -21.85 -3.03 -2.81
N VAL A 185 -23.12 -2.63 -2.79
CA VAL A 185 -24.24 -3.55 -2.57
C VAL A 185 -24.39 -4.52 -3.77
N ASN A 186 -24.09 -4.04 -4.97
CA ASN A 186 -24.11 -4.84 -6.18
C ASN A 186 -22.68 -5.04 -6.72
N LYS A 187 -22.47 -6.11 -7.47
CA LYS A 187 -21.19 -6.44 -8.10
C LYS A 187 -20.90 -5.64 -9.40
N LYS A 188 -21.49 -4.47 -9.53
CA LYS A 188 -21.46 -3.63 -10.73
C LYS A 188 -20.80 -2.27 -10.50
N LYS A 189 -19.93 -2.19 -9.49
CA LYS A 189 -19.10 -1.01 -9.22
C LYS A 189 -17.65 -1.42 -9.07
N SER A 190 -16.75 -0.66 -9.71
CA SER A 190 -15.30 -0.89 -9.63
C SER A 190 -14.57 0.43 -9.41
N THR A 191 -13.35 0.34 -8.91
CA THR A 191 -12.41 1.45 -8.83
C THR A 191 -11.27 1.21 -9.81
N PHE A 192 -10.73 2.29 -10.36
CA PHE A 192 -9.51 2.25 -11.13
C PHE A 192 -8.40 3.06 -10.45
N ILE A 193 -7.18 2.60 -10.62
CA ILE A 193 -5.95 3.29 -10.22
C ILE A 193 -5.04 3.30 -11.45
N PHE A 194 -4.82 4.46 -12.01
CA PHE A 194 -3.95 4.64 -13.17
C PHE A 194 -2.74 5.48 -12.80
N SER A 195 -1.57 5.07 -13.21
CA SER A 195 -0.33 5.79 -12.92
C SER A 195 0.35 6.20 -14.22
N SER A 196 0.78 7.46 -14.32
CA SER A 196 1.45 7.99 -15.50
C SER A 196 2.43 9.10 -15.16
N LYS A 197 3.46 9.25 -16.01
CA LYS A 197 4.35 10.42 -16.03
C LYS A 197 3.63 11.65 -16.57
N GLU A 198 2.69 11.44 -17.47
CA GLU A 198 1.98 12.50 -18.13
C GLU A 198 0.83 13.04 -17.30
N ASN A 199 0.56 14.33 -17.47
CA ASN A 199 -0.62 14.95 -16.90
C ASN A 199 -1.82 14.71 -17.81
N ILE A 200 -2.60 13.69 -17.51
CA ILE A 200 -3.74 13.26 -18.33
C ILE A 200 -5.01 13.94 -17.84
N ASN A 201 -5.80 14.49 -18.76
CA ASN A 201 -7.10 15.05 -18.41
C ASN A 201 -8.16 13.96 -18.22
N LYS A 202 -9.27 14.34 -17.56
CA LYS A 202 -10.34 13.42 -17.17
C LYS A 202 -10.93 12.65 -18.36
N ILE A 203 -11.17 13.31 -19.49
CA ILE A 203 -11.80 12.68 -20.68
C ILE A 203 -10.87 11.65 -21.29
N GLN A 204 -9.59 11.99 -21.44
CA GLN A 204 -8.58 11.07 -21.96
C GLN A 204 -8.45 9.84 -21.06
N LEU A 205 -8.40 10.04 -19.74
CA LEU A 205 -8.32 8.97 -18.76
C LEU A 205 -9.54 8.04 -18.81
N GLN A 206 -10.75 8.58 -18.87
CA GLN A 206 -11.97 7.79 -18.99
C GLN A 206 -11.99 6.96 -20.28
N LYS A 207 -11.59 7.54 -21.41
CA LYS A 207 -11.45 6.82 -22.69
C LYS A 207 -10.45 5.68 -22.60
N LEU A 208 -9.27 5.93 -21.98
CA LEU A 208 -8.23 4.92 -21.80
C LEU A 208 -8.75 3.75 -20.94
N VAL A 209 -9.34 4.05 -19.79
CA VAL A 209 -9.90 3.03 -18.88
C VAL A 209 -11.00 2.25 -19.61
N TYR A 210 -11.97 2.93 -20.24
CA TYR A 210 -13.08 2.29 -20.95
C TYR A 210 -12.59 1.30 -22.03
N LYS A 211 -11.59 1.71 -22.83
CA LYS A 211 -10.97 0.85 -23.85
C LYS A 211 -10.46 -0.47 -23.29
N LYS A 212 -9.96 -0.49 -22.05
CA LYS A 212 -9.41 -1.70 -21.41
C LYS A 212 -10.48 -2.58 -20.77
N ILE A 213 -11.57 -1.98 -20.27
CA ILE A 213 -12.60 -2.69 -19.50
C ILE A 213 -13.86 -3.05 -20.30
N SER A 214 -14.08 -2.47 -21.48
CA SER A 214 -15.34 -2.62 -22.25
C SER A 214 -15.77 -4.08 -22.44
N ASN A 215 -14.85 -4.99 -22.68
CA ASN A 215 -15.16 -6.41 -22.86
C ASN A 215 -15.54 -7.12 -21.54
N SER A 216 -14.87 -6.78 -20.44
CA SER A 216 -15.08 -7.43 -19.14
C SER A 216 -16.23 -6.82 -18.34
N HIS A 217 -16.42 -5.50 -18.40
CA HIS A 217 -17.40 -4.77 -17.61
C HIS A 217 -18.60 -4.28 -18.43
N GLY A 218 -18.49 -4.21 -19.76
CA GLY A 218 -19.54 -3.71 -20.65
C GLY A 218 -19.67 -2.19 -20.59
N LYS A 219 -20.89 -1.68 -20.82
CA LYS A 219 -21.20 -0.25 -20.75
C LYS A 219 -20.87 0.26 -19.34
N SER A 220 -20.11 1.34 -19.27
CA SER A 220 -19.59 1.84 -17.98
C SER A 220 -19.82 3.34 -17.86
N PHE A 221 -20.15 3.80 -16.63
CA PHE A 221 -20.41 5.18 -16.26
C PHE A 221 -19.44 5.60 -15.18
N PHE A 222 -18.61 6.58 -15.47
CA PHE A 222 -17.57 7.05 -14.56
C PHE A 222 -18.11 8.11 -13.59
N ASP A 223 -17.73 8.00 -12.32
CA ASP A 223 -18.02 9.03 -11.33
C ASP A 223 -17.38 10.36 -11.74
N GLN A 224 -18.01 11.46 -11.33
CA GLN A 224 -17.50 12.79 -11.70
C GLN A 224 -16.17 13.13 -11.04
N SER A 225 -15.90 12.61 -9.85
CA SER A 225 -14.71 12.89 -9.08
C SER A 225 -13.58 11.90 -9.40
N ILE A 226 -12.47 12.42 -9.91
CA ILE A 226 -11.20 11.69 -10.04
C ILE A 226 -10.19 12.40 -9.16
N SER A 227 -9.59 11.66 -8.26
CA SER A 227 -8.53 12.16 -7.38
C SER A 227 -7.17 11.96 -8.04
N LYS A 228 -6.30 12.98 -7.96
CA LYS A 228 -4.92 12.94 -8.47
C LYS A 228 -3.94 13.04 -7.31
N PHE A 229 -2.95 12.15 -7.25
CA PHE A 229 -1.93 12.12 -6.21
C PHE A 229 -0.54 12.07 -6.83
N PRO A 230 0.43 12.86 -6.34
CA PRO A 230 1.82 12.70 -6.75
C PRO A 230 2.38 11.38 -6.21
N ILE A 231 3.21 10.73 -7.00
CA ILE A 231 3.98 9.55 -6.61
C ILE A 231 5.43 9.98 -6.51
N ALA A 232 6.03 9.80 -5.34
CA ALA A 232 7.44 10.06 -5.09
C ALA A 232 8.04 8.80 -4.44
N PRO A 233 8.53 7.84 -5.24
CA PRO A 233 9.11 6.62 -4.70
C PRO A 233 10.36 6.94 -3.88
N HIS A 234 10.42 6.40 -2.68
CA HIS A 234 11.58 6.54 -1.80
C HIS A 234 11.68 5.36 -0.84
N ILE A 235 12.85 5.15 -0.30
CA ILE A 235 13.11 4.22 0.78
C ILE A 235 14.13 4.79 1.76
N ILE A 236 13.85 4.70 3.05
CA ILE A 236 14.80 5.01 4.11
C ILE A 236 15.60 3.75 4.43
N LYS A 237 16.92 3.78 4.21
CA LYS A 237 17.80 2.64 4.42
C LYS A 237 18.15 2.40 5.88
N LYS A 238 18.37 3.48 6.64
CA LYS A 238 18.81 3.43 8.03
C LYS A 238 18.46 4.72 8.76
N ASN A 239 18.06 4.59 10.03
CA ASN A 239 17.99 5.70 10.97
C ASN A 239 18.21 5.17 12.38
N ASP A 240 19.20 5.71 13.08
CA ASP A 240 19.59 5.24 14.41
C ASP A 240 18.67 5.81 15.51
N LYS A 241 17.95 6.89 15.24
CA LYS A 241 17.12 7.61 16.22
C LYS A 241 15.65 7.20 16.18
N PHE A 242 15.10 6.94 14.98
CA PHE A 242 13.67 6.72 14.74
C PHE A 242 13.40 5.42 14.04
N ILE A 243 12.19 4.88 14.25
CA ILE A 243 11.63 3.81 13.44
C ILE A 243 10.59 4.43 12.52
N TYR A 244 10.79 4.34 11.20
CA TYR A 244 9.83 4.77 10.19
C TYR A 244 8.95 3.60 9.78
N ILE A 245 7.66 3.86 9.53
CA ILE A 245 6.66 2.84 9.16
C ILE A 245 5.82 3.34 7.97
N GLY A 246 5.41 2.43 7.09
CA GLY A 246 4.53 2.70 5.96
C GLY A 246 5.14 3.68 4.97
N ASP A 247 4.34 4.60 4.43
CA ASP A 247 4.81 5.58 3.45
C ASP A 247 5.89 6.53 3.99
N SER A 248 6.10 6.57 5.30
CA SER A 248 7.24 7.28 5.89
C SER A 248 8.54 6.50 5.78
N LEU A 249 8.49 5.18 5.79
CA LEU A 249 9.66 4.31 5.58
C LEU A 249 9.97 4.18 4.09
N LYS A 250 8.93 3.92 3.31
CA LYS A 250 9.04 3.68 1.88
C LYS A 250 7.75 4.04 1.16
N SER A 251 7.88 4.69 0.03
CA SER A 251 6.81 4.87 -0.93
C SER A 251 7.19 4.13 -2.20
N ILE A 252 6.30 3.26 -2.67
CA ILE A 252 6.49 2.51 -3.91
C ILE A 252 5.47 2.96 -4.95
N HIS A 253 5.73 2.63 -6.20
CA HIS A 253 4.75 2.83 -7.26
C HIS A 253 3.48 2.01 -6.96
N PRO A 254 2.26 2.54 -7.16
CA PRO A 254 1.01 1.87 -6.77
C PRO A 254 0.61 0.68 -7.65
N VAL A 255 1.56 0.01 -8.28
CA VAL A 255 1.34 -1.25 -8.99
C VAL A 255 0.78 -2.28 -8.01
N ALA A 256 -0.35 -2.89 -8.38
CA ALA A 256 -1.05 -3.91 -7.59
C ALA A 256 -1.48 -3.48 -6.15
N GLY A 257 -1.52 -2.19 -5.84
CA GLY A 257 -2.04 -1.69 -4.55
C GLY A 257 -1.28 -2.14 -3.30
N GLN A 258 -0.01 -2.55 -3.40
CA GLN A 258 0.73 -3.20 -2.31
C GLN A 258 1.26 -2.26 -1.23
N GLY A 259 1.28 -0.93 -1.45
CA GLY A 259 1.91 0.02 -0.51
C GLY A 259 1.39 -0.08 0.92
N TRP A 260 0.06 -0.18 1.09
CA TRP A 260 -0.56 -0.30 2.39
C TRP A 260 -0.23 -1.63 3.09
N ASN A 261 -0.25 -2.75 2.36
CA ASN A 261 0.11 -4.08 2.89
C ASN A 261 1.57 -4.13 3.37
N LEU A 262 2.48 -3.49 2.66
CA LEU A 262 3.88 -3.34 3.09
C LEU A 262 4.00 -2.52 4.38
N GLY A 263 3.16 -1.50 4.56
CA GLY A 263 3.07 -0.74 5.81
C GLY A 263 2.58 -1.61 6.99
N VAL A 264 1.60 -2.48 6.76
CA VAL A 264 1.17 -3.47 7.77
C VAL A 264 2.32 -4.41 8.13
N LYS A 265 3.06 -4.89 7.13
CA LYS A 265 4.20 -5.77 7.35
C LYS A 265 5.34 -5.09 8.11
N ASP A 266 5.52 -3.77 7.97
CA ASP A 266 6.44 -2.99 8.80
C ASP A 266 6.06 -3.09 10.29
N ILE A 267 4.76 -2.96 10.59
CA ILE A 267 4.24 -3.08 11.96
C ILE A 267 4.44 -4.50 12.49
N GLN A 268 4.10 -5.51 11.69
CA GLN A 268 4.29 -6.93 12.07
C GLN A 268 5.76 -7.25 12.35
N THR A 269 6.68 -6.77 11.50
CA THR A 269 8.13 -6.94 11.69
C THR A 269 8.59 -6.31 13.01
N LEU A 270 8.17 -5.07 13.29
CA LEU A 270 8.51 -4.43 14.55
C LEU A 270 7.95 -5.20 15.75
N CYS A 271 6.70 -5.65 15.66
CA CYS A 271 6.07 -6.45 16.72
C CYS A 271 6.81 -7.78 16.97
N LYS A 272 7.22 -8.49 15.92
CA LYS A 272 8.03 -9.72 16.05
C LYS A 272 9.40 -9.45 16.70
N LEU A 273 10.05 -8.35 16.32
CA LEU A 273 11.32 -7.96 16.94
C LEU A 273 11.18 -7.67 18.43
N LEU A 274 10.07 -7.04 18.82
CA LEU A 274 9.79 -6.74 20.23
C LEU A 274 9.41 -7.97 21.08
N ASP A 275 9.27 -9.16 20.49
CA ASP A 275 9.17 -10.42 21.21
C ASP A 275 10.54 -10.91 21.68
N THR A 276 11.62 -10.50 21.01
CA THR A 276 12.99 -10.94 21.28
C THR A 276 13.85 -9.82 21.87
N TYR A 277 13.66 -8.58 21.42
CA TYR A 277 14.50 -7.44 21.75
C TYR A 277 13.76 -6.42 22.59
N SER A 278 14.46 -5.78 23.54
CA SER A 278 13.92 -4.61 24.26
C SER A 278 13.70 -3.44 23.31
N ILE A 279 12.67 -2.63 23.58
CA ILE A 279 12.41 -1.39 22.82
C ILE A 279 13.57 -0.36 22.92
N GLU A 280 14.38 -0.46 23.97
CA GLU A 280 15.54 0.40 24.24
C GLU A 280 16.84 -0.16 23.66
N GLU A 281 16.82 -1.37 23.11
CA GLU A 281 18.00 -2.02 22.57
C GLU A 281 18.63 -1.16 21.45
N GLU A 282 19.94 -0.95 21.52
CA GLU A 282 20.67 -0.04 20.62
C GLU A 282 20.60 -0.52 19.15
N ASN A 283 20.70 -1.82 18.95
CA ASN A 283 20.70 -2.42 17.61
C ASN A 283 19.30 -2.69 17.04
N LEU A 284 18.21 -2.50 17.82
CA LEU A 284 16.83 -2.74 17.37
C LEU A 284 16.51 -2.02 16.04
N ASN A 285 16.90 -0.75 15.94
CA ASN A 285 16.68 0.02 14.72
C ASN A 285 17.42 -0.60 13.53
N SER A 286 18.69 -0.96 13.71
CA SER A 286 19.52 -1.56 12.66
C SER A 286 18.92 -2.89 12.17
N ILE A 287 18.53 -3.75 13.09
CA ILE A 287 17.89 -5.04 12.77
C ILE A 287 16.56 -4.82 12.03
N TYR A 288 15.73 -3.89 12.52
CA TYR A 288 14.47 -3.56 11.86
C TYR A 288 14.68 -3.09 10.42
N TYR A 289 15.58 -2.12 10.21
CA TYR A 289 15.84 -1.60 8.87
C TYR A 289 16.44 -2.66 7.95
N SER A 290 17.35 -3.50 8.43
CA SER A 290 17.93 -4.59 7.62
C SER A 290 16.86 -5.58 7.15
N ARG A 291 15.96 -6.02 8.04
CA ARG A 291 14.85 -6.91 7.67
C ARG A 291 13.90 -6.25 6.67
N ARG A 292 13.58 -4.96 6.86
CA ARG A 292 12.66 -4.25 5.96
C ARG A 292 13.30 -3.86 4.63
N ALA A 293 14.63 -3.63 4.60
CA ALA A 293 15.35 -3.25 3.37
C ALA A 293 15.28 -4.32 2.30
N ILE A 294 15.50 -5.59 2.66
CA ILE A 294 15.51 -6.71 1.70
C ILE A 294 14.18 -6.76 0.93
N GLU A 295 13.07 -6.87 1.64
CA GLU A 295 11.76 -6.96 1.02
C GLU A 295 11.39 -5.69 0.25
N SER A 296 11.66 -4.51 0.82
CA SER A 296 11.38 -3.23 0.19
C SER A 296 12.18 -3.03 -1.09
N THR A 297 13.45 -3.46 -1.12
CA THR A 297 14.31 -3.36 -2.32
C THR A 297 13.81 -4.28 -3.42
N ILE A 298 13.35 -5.49 -3.08
CA ILE A 298 12.77 -6.41 -4.07
C ILE A 298 11.51 -5.82 -4.69
N TYR A 299 10.59 -5.27 -3.88
CA TYR A 299 9.38 -4.63 -4.41
C TYR A 299 9.69 -3.40 -5.26
N LEU A 300 10.58 -2.53 -4.78
CA LEU A 300 10.97 -1.33 -5.50
C LEU A 300 11.66 -1.68 -6.82
N GLY A 301 12.58 -2.66 -6.79
CA GLY A 301 13.26 -3.16 -7.98
C GLY A 301 12.28 -3.77 -8.97
N PHE A 302 11.39 -4.66 -8.52
CA PHE A 302 10.40 -5.30 -9.37
C PHE A 302 9.45 -4.30 -10.04
N THR A 303 8.89 -3.36 -9.28
CA THR A 303 7.99 -2.34 -9.85
C THR A 303 8.71 -1.39 -10.80
N SER A 304 9.96 -1.01 -10.50
CA SER A 304 10.78 -0.15 -11.36
C SER A 304 11.15 -0.86 -12.67
N VAL A 305 11.52 -2.14 -12.60
CA VAL A 305 11.82 -2.95 -13.80
C VAL A 305 10.58 -3.12 -14.66
N LEU A 306 9.42 -3.42 -14.06
CA LEU A 306 8.16 -3.52 -14.81
C LEU A 306 7.84 -2.20 -15.53
N ASN A 307 7.90 -1.07 -14.82
CA ASN A 307 7.65 0.22 -15.43
C ASN A 307 8.62 0.51 -16.58
N PHE A 308 9.92 0.27 -16.36
CA PHE A 308 10.92 0.43 -17.43
C PHE A 308 10.61 -0.43 -18.65
N LEU A 309 10.28 -1.70 -18.47
CA LEU A 309 10.00 -2.63 -19.56
C LEU A 309 8.77 -2.24 -20.39
N TYR A 310 7.74 -1.65 -19.77
CA TYR A 310 6.52 -1.27 -20.48
C TYR A 310 6.52 0.17 -21.00
N GLU A 311 7.20 1.09 -20.31
CA GLU A 311 7.20 2.51 -20.64
C GLU A 311 8.34 2.93 -21.57
N SER A 312 9.45 2.16 -21.63
CA SER A 312 10.60 2.49 -22.50
C SER A 312 10.54 1.77 -23.85
N ASP A 313 11.14 2.39 -24.86
CA ASP A 313 11.24 1.83 -26.22
C ASP A 313 12.50 0.96 -26.44
N PHE A 314 13.02 0.35 -25.37
CA PHE A 314 14.20 -0.49 -25.49
C PHE A 314 13.91 -1.74 -26.35
N PRO A 315 14.72 -2.06 -27.40
CA PRO A 315 14.37 -3.05 -28.43
C PRO A 315 14.13 -4.47 -27.90
N LEU A 316 14.73 -4.85 -26.77
CA LEU A 316 14.60 -6.19 -26.19
C LEU A 316 13.42 -6.33 -25.22
N ASN A 317 12.74 -5.24 -24.85
CA ASN A 317 11.64 -5.28 -23.87
C ASN A 317 10.57 -6.32 -24.22
N ASN A 318 10.11 -6.33 -25.45
CA ASN A 318 9.09 -7.29 -25.90
C ASN A 318 9.55 -8.74 -25.76
N LYS A 319 10.83 -9.05 -25.98
CA LYS A 319 11.36 -10.41 -25.81
C LYS A 319 11.44 -10.79 -24.34
N ILE A 320 11.91 -9.87 -23.48
CA ILE A 320 11.99 -10.07 -22.03
C ILE A 320 10.61 -10.29 -21.43
N ILE A 321 9.63 -9.45 -21.80
CA ILE A 321 8.24 -9.55 -21.31
C ILE A 321 7.63 -10.88 -21.76
N LYS A 322 7.76 -11.27 -23.04
CA LYS A 322 7.26 -12.56 -23.54
C LYS A 322 7.91 -13.74 -22.82
N GLY A 323 9.22 -13.68 -22.59
CA GLY A 323 9.97 -14.71 -21.86
C GLY A 323 9.48 -14.85 -20.41
N GLY A 324 9.29 -13.74 -19.70
CA GLY A 324 8.73 -13.72 -18.35
C GLY A 324 7.32 -14.30 -18.28
N PHE A 325 6.43 -13.92 -19.17
CA PHE A 325 5.08 -14.49 -19.26
C PHE A 325 5.10 -15.99 -19.54
N LYS A 326 5.97 -16.45 -20.46
CA LYS A 326 6.14 -17.88 -20.76
C LYS A 326 6.64 -18.64 -19.53
N ALA A 327 7.65 -18.11 -18.84
CA ALA A 327 8.19 -18.72 -17.64
C ALA A 327 7.11 -18.86 -16.53
N LEU A 328 6.35 -17.79 -16.26
CA LEU A 328 5.27 -17.82 -15.28
C LEU A 328 4.12 -18.75 -15.65
N LYS A 329 3.89 -19.01 -16.94
CA LYS A 329 2.92 -20.02 -17.39
C LYS A 329 3.43 -21.44 -17.25
N SER A 330 4.73 -21.66 -17.46
CA SER A 330 5.33 -23.00 -17.50
C SER A 330 5.79 -23.49 -16.13
N PHE A 331 6.20 -22.60 -15.25
CA PHE A 331 6.75 -22.97 -13.93
C PHE A 331 5.72 -22.75 -12.82
N LYS A 332 5.08 -23.84 -12.37
CA LYS A 332 4.09 -23.83 -11.28
C LYS A 332 4.65 -23.19 -10.00
N PHE A 333 5.89 -23.54 -9.63
CA PHE A 333 6.57 -22.97 -8.46
C PHE A 333 6.67 -21.44 -8.51
N ALA A 334 7.04 -20.87 -9.67
CA ALA A 334 7.13 -19.42 -9.83
C ALA A 334 5.76 -18.74 -9.68
N ARG A 335 4.70 -19.37 -10.20
CA ARG A 335 3.32 -18.87 -10.00
C ARG A 335 2.91 -18.89 -8.54
N GLU A 336 3.14 -20.00 -7.85
CA GLU A 336 2.82 -20.14 -6.42
C GLU A 336 3.58 -19.13 -5.57
N ALA A 337 4.85 -18.88 -5.86
CA ALA A 337 5.64 -17.85 -5.19
C ALA A 337 5.02 -16.46 -5.36
N ILE A 338 4.58 -16.11 -6.58
CA ILE A 338 3.91 -14.82 -6.83
C ILE A 338 2.55 -14.76 -6.12
N ILE A 339 1.77 -15.84 -6.12
CA ILE A 339 0.48 -15.90 -5.40
C ILE A 339 0.74 -15.67 -3.89
N LYS A 340 1.66 -16.42 -3.28
CA LYS A 340 2.04 -16.26 -1.87
C LYS A 340 2.51 -14.84 -1.58
N GLN A 341 3.28 -14.24 -2.49
CA GLN A 341 3.75 -12.87 -2.37
C GLN A 341 2.59 -11.86 -2.44
N ALA A 342 1.66 -12.01 -3.38
CA ALA A 342 0.48 -11.16 -3.51
C ALA A 342 -0.43 -11.25 -2.28
N MET A 343 -0.58 -12.43 -1.71
CA MET A 343 -1.34 -12.69 -0.48
C MET A 343 -0.60 -12.25 0.80
N GLY A 344 0.66 -11.80 0.68
CA GLY A 344 1.51 -11.45 1.83
C GLY A 344 1.96 -12.65 2.67
N ARG A 345 1.79 -13.87 2.14
CA ARG A 345 2.17 -15.13 2.80
C ARG A 345 3.63 -15.52 2.56
N PHE A 346 4.34 -14.81 1.70
CA PHE A 346 5.74 -15.06 1.40
C PHE A 346 6.63 -14.28 2.36
N ASN A 347 7.48 -14.98 3.08
CA ASN A 347 8.45 -14.41 4.00
C ASN A 347 9.87 -14.73 3.51
N LEU A 348 10.65 -13.68 3.22
CA LEU A 348 12.05 -13.79 2.82
C LEU A 348 13.02 -13.81 4.03
N THR A 349 12.49 -13.56 5.23
CA THR A 349 13.28 -13.27 6.44
C THR A 349 12.91 -14.14 7.64
N ASP A 350 12.10 -15.19 7.43
CA ASP A 350 11.85 -16.21 8.45
C ASP A 350 12.90 -17.32 8.38
#